data_c7888bff8e4a60784594a05d63ed8561
#
_entry.id   c7888bff8e4a60784594a05d63ed8561
#
_cell.length_a   1.000
_cell.length_b   1.000
_cell.length_c   1.000
_cell.angle_alpha   90.00
_cell.angle_beta   90.00
_cell.angle_gamma   90.00
#
_symmetry.space_group_name_H-M   'P 1'
#
loop_
_entity.id
_entity.type
_entity.pdbx_description
1 polymer ?
#
loop_
_entity_poly.entity_id
_entity_poly.type
_entity_poly.pdbx_seq_one_letter_code
_entity_poly.pdbx_strand_id
1 'polypeptide(L)'
;MSKIELIAGTWTTAGDADAGNAENDRSPHSFQERIEVAAKAGFTGVGIGYLDLLDAEQQYGFPTVKTMLADNGIAHLELEFLENWFLTDERRGAADEIRANMFRAAEALGARHIKVGGDFSGGEFDADHMAAEFVKLCTHAANAGTTVVFEPMPFVNVRTPQQALEFIVKADHPAGGLLIDIWHVARAGVDFDTLAEIPAKYIFDVELDDAPLTFEGDLIADTFNGRRLPGEGELDVQGFVDAIRKTGYDGIYGVEILSAEYRKRPISEAVPAAYEASMKFLR
;
A
#
# COMPACT_ATOMS: atom_id res chain seq x y z
N MET A 1 -12.65 -11.22 20.08
CA MET A 1 -11.69 -10.55 19.20
C MET A 1 -12.11 -10.84 17.77
N SER A 2 -12.20 -9.83 16.89
CA SER A 2 -12.39 -10.05 15.45
C SER A 2 -11.23 -10.90 14.92
N LYS A 3 -11.49 -11.69 13.88
CA LYS A 3 -10.42 -12.44 13.20
C LYS A 3 -9.45 -11.42 12.59
N ILE A 4 -8.15 -11.56 12.85
CA ILE A 4 -7.13 -10.73 12.23
C ILE A 4 -7.10 -11.07 10.73
N GLU A 5 -7.21 -10.06 9.89
CA GLU A 5 -7.16 -10.17 8.43
C GLU A 5 -5.92 -9.45 7.92
N LEU A 6 -5.26 -10.05 6.91
CA LEU A 6 -4.06 -9.52 6.29
C LEU A 6 -4.23 -9.41 4.77
N ILE A 7 -3.68 -8.34 4.21
CA ILE A 7 -3.50 -8.15 2.77
C ILE A 7 -2.02 -8.40 2.43
N ALA A 8 -1.75 -9.21 1.43
CA ALA A 8 -0.43 -9.29 0.82
C ALA A 8 -0.32 -8.18 -0.24
N GLY A 9 0.41 -7.12 0.03
CA GLY A 9 0.68 -6.04 -0.90
C GLY A 9 1.32 -6.54 -2.21
N THR A 10 1.32 -5.73 -3.24
CA THR A 10 1.81 -6.12 -4.58
C THR A 10 3.18 -6.78 -4.49
N TRP A 11 4.13 -6.14 -3.83
CA TRP A 11 5.52 -6.57 -3.79
C TRP A 11 5.75 -7.82 -2.94
N THR A 12 4.85 -8.12 -2.01
CA THR A 12 4.87 -9.36 -1.23
C THR A 12 4.57 -10.60 -2.08
N THR A 13 3.80 -10.45 -3.15
CA THR A 13 3.43 -11.56 -4.04
C THR A 13 4.08 -11.50 -5.41
N ALA A 14 4.76 -10.40 -5.76
CA ALA A 14 5.24 -10.15 -7.12
C ALA A 14 6.39 -11.08 -7.58
N GLY A 15 7.09 -11.76 -6.65
CA GLY A 15 8.27 -12.55 -7.01
C GLY A 15 9.46 -11.67 -7.40
N ASP A 16 10.27 -12.08 -8.38
CA ASP A 16 11.47 -11.32 -8.79
C ASP A 16 11.11 -10.14 -9.70
N ALA A 17 10.22 -9.26 -9.21
CA ALA A 17 9.94 -7.95 -9.77
C ALA A 17 10.62 -6.87 -8.93
N ASP A 18 10.99 -5.74 -9.54
CA ASP A 18 11.77 -4.67 -8.91
C ASP A 18 11.09 -3.33 -9.14
N ALA A 19 10.45 -2.79 -8.12
CA ALA A 19 9.77 -1.49 -8.14
C ALA A 19 10.67 -0.31 -8.55
N GLY A 20 11.98 -0.44 -8.32
CA GLY A 20 12.98 0.57 -8.70
C GLY A 20 13.47 0.46 -10.14
N ASN A 21 13.00 -0.52 -10.92
CA ASN A 21 13.50 -0.80 -12.27
C ASN A 21 12.35 -0.98 -13.26
N ALA A 22 12.05 0.06 -14.03
CA ALA A 22 10.96 0.07 -15.02
C ALA A 22 11.05 -1.03 -16.11
N GLU A 23 12.21 -1.68 -16.29
CA GLU A 23 12.36 -2.83 -17.19
C GLU A 23 11.97 -4.16 -16.51
N ASN A 24 11.83 -4.18 -15.18
CA ASN A 24 11.55 -5.36 -14.37
C ASN A 24 10.51 -5.09 -13.25
N ASP A 25 9.59 -4.19 -13.48
CA ASP A 25 8.55 -3.80 -12.52
C ASP A 25 7.29 -4.67 -12.58
N ARG A 26 7.21 -5.62 -13.52
CA ARG A 26 6.11 -6.57 -13.67
C ARG A 26 6.43 -7.90 -13.02
N SER A 27 5.43 -8.48 -12.39
CA SER A 27 5.56 -9.82 -11.83
C SER A 27 5.83 -10.88 -12.91
N PRO A 28 6.82 -11.77 -12.74
CA PRO A 28 6.99 -12.94 -13.59
C PRO A 28 5.90 -14.00 -13.36
N HIS A 29 5.08 -13.85 -12.32
CA HIS A 29 3.99 -14.75 -11.96
C HIS A 29 2.65 -14.20 -12.45
N SER A 30 1.77 -15.09 -12.92
CA SER A 30 0.41 -14.71 -13.24
C SER A 30 -0.35 -14.21 -12.01
N PHE A 31 -1.31 -13.31 -12.20
CA PHE A 31 -2.10 -12.83 -11.06
C PHE A 31 -2.90 -13.97 -10.40
N GLN A 32 -3.32 -14.97 -11.16
CA GLN A 32 -3.95 -16.18 -10.61
C GLN A 32 -3.03 -16.91 -9.63
N GLU A 33 -1.76 -17.16 -10.01
CA GLU A 33 -0.79 -17.83 -9.15
C GLU A 33 -0.53 -17.03 -7.85
N ARG A 34 -0.44 -15.69 -7.95
CA ARG A 34 -0.28 -14.79 -6.81
C ARG A 34 -1.46 -14.87 -5.84
N ILE A 35 -2.70 -14.85 -6.35
CA ILE A 35 -3.93 -15.03 -5.56
C ILE A 35 -3.91 -16.38 -4.83
N GLU A 36 -3.63 -17.48 -5.55
CA GLU A 36 -3.64 -18.83 -4.99
C GLU A 36 -2.62 -19.02 -3.86
N VAL A 37 -1.40 -18.48 -4.05
CA VAL A 37 -0.34 -18.55 -3.03
C VAL A 37 -0.70 -17.70 -1.80
N ALA A 38 -1.21 -16.48 -1.99
CA ALA A 38 -1.63 -15.62 -0.90
C ALA A 38 -2.78 -16.25 -0.08
N ALA A 39 -3.80 -16.76 -0.74
CA ALA A 39 -4.93 -17.43 -0.09
C ALA A 39 -4.48 -18.67 0.70
N LYS A 40 -3.61 -19.50 0.11
CA LYS A 40 -3.05 -20.69 0.77
C LYS A 40 -2.20 -20.35 1.99
N ALA A 41 -1.50 -19.20 1.98
CA ALA A 41 -0.74 -18.72 3.11
C ALA A 41 -1.62 -18.21 4.26
N GLY A 42 -2.87 -17.82 3.98
CA GLY A 42 -3.84 -17.34 4.97
C GLY A 42 -4.22 -15.86 4.80
N PHE A 43 -3.67 -15.16 3.82
CA PHE A 43 -4.10 -13.81 3.48
C PHE A 43 -5.56 -13.80 3.02
N THR A 44 -6.28 -12.74 3.39
CA THR A 44 -7.67 -12.50 2.97
C THR A 44 -7.77 -11.37 1.95
N GLY A 45 -6.65 -10.74 1.62
CA GLY A 45 -6.53 -9.72 0.60
C GLY A 45 -5.23 -9.80 -0.17
N VAL A 46 -5.22 -9.18 -1.35
CA VAL A 46 -4.04 -9.03 -2.21
C VAL A 46 -3.96 -7.64 -2.82
N GLY A 47 -2.73 -7.16 -3.04
CA GLY A 47 -2.45 -5.97 -3.83
C GLY A 47 -2.09 -6.32 -5.26
N ILE A 48 -2.39 -5.40 -6.18
CA ILE A 48 -1.96 -5.47 -7.58
C ILE A 48 -1.47 -4.10 -8.06
N GLY A 49 -0.23 -4.06 -8.58
CA GLY A 49 0.34 -2.88 -9.21
C GLY A 49 -0.33 -2.56 -10.55
N TYR A 50 -0.29 -1.29 -10.94
CA TYR A 50 -1.00 -0.81 -12.13
C TYR A 50 -0.67 -1.58 -13.41
N LEU A 51 0.61 -1.89 -13.65
CA LEU A 51 1.01 -2.60 -14.86
C LEU A 51 0.54 -4.06 -14.86
N ASP A 52 0.65 -4.74 -13.73
CA ASP A 52 0.12 -6.10 -13.55
C ASP A 52 -1.42 -6.14 -13.66
N LEU A 53 -2.09 -5.06 -13.23
CA LEU A 53 -3.55 -4.90 -13.38
C LEU A 53 -3.96 -4.86 -14.86
N LEU A 54 -3.21 -4.12 -15.68
CA LEU A 54 -3.46 -4.06 -17.13
C LEU A 54 -3.22 -5.44 -17.79
N ASP A 55 -2.18 -6.15 -17.37
CA ASP A 55 -1.88 -7.49 -17.84
C ASP A 55 -2.97 -8.49 -17.43
N ALA A 56 -3.44 -8.42 -16.19
CA ALA A 56 -4.53 -9.26 -15.70
C ALA A 56 -5.85 -8.98 -16.43
N GLU A 57 -6.14 -7.71 -16.73
CA GLU A 57 -7.30 -7.35 -17.54
C GLU A 57 -7.17 -7.89 -18.96
N GLN A 58 -6.02 -7.72 -19.60
CA GLN A 58 -5.78 -8.22 -20.97
C GLN A 58 -5.86 -9.74 -21.04
N GLN A 59 -5.31 -10.45 -20.05
CA GLN A 59 -5.22 -11.90 -20.04
C GLN A 59 -6.53 -12.59 -19.68
N TYR A 60 -7.27 -12.05 -18.72
CA TYR A 60 -8.43 -12.73 -18.11
C TYR A 60 -9.74 -11.96 -18.26
N GLY A 61 -9.66 -10.61 -18.33
CA GLY A 61 -10.81 -9.73 -18.14
C GLY A 61 -11.28 -9.64 -16.68
N PHE A 62 -11.79 -8.49 -16.27
CA PHE A 62 -12.21 -8.25 -14.87
C PHE A 62 -13.26 -9.23 -14.34
N PRO A 63 -14.26 -9.70 -15.10
CA PRO A 63 -15.19 -10.70 -14.60
C PRO A 63 -14.50 -12.00 -14.15
N THR A 64 -13.50 -12.47 -14.89
CA THR A 64 -12.73 -13.66 -14.54
C THR A 64 -11.84 -13.40 -13.32
N VAL A 65 -11.15 -12.24 -13.27
CA VAL A 65 -10.33 -11.85 -12.11
C VAL A 65 -11.18 -11.80 -10.84
N LYS A 66 -12.38 -11.23 -10.92
CA LYS A 66 -13.32 -11.20 -9.78
C LYS A 66 -13.72 -12.59 -9.30
N THR A 67 -13.94 -13.52 -10.24
CA THR A 67 -14.23 -14.91 -9.91
C THR A 67 -13.02 -15.58 -9.25
N MET A 68 -11.79 -15.38 -9.78
CA MET A 68 -10.57 -15.90 -9.16
C MET A 68 -10.39 -15.45 -7.72
N LEU A 69 -10.61 -14.16 -7.43
CA LEU A 69 -10.57 -13.64 -6.06
C LEU A 69 -11.58 -14.35 -5.16
N ALA A 70 -12.83 -14.43 -5.60
CA ALA A 70 -13.91 -15.05 -4.84
C ALA A 70 -13.69 -16.55 -4.58
N ASP A 71 -13.27 -17.31 -5.60
CA ASP A 71 -13.02 -18.76 -5.51
C ASP A 71 -11.87 -19.10 -4.55
N ASN A 72 -10.94 -18.17 -4.37
CA ASN A 72 -9.83 -18.30 -3.44
C ASN A 72 -10.10 -17.65 -2.06
N GLY A 73 -11.28 -17.10 -1.83
CA GLY A 73 -11.64 -16.48 -0.55
C GLY A 73 -10.89 -15.16 -0.29
N ILE A 74 -10.37 -14.51 -1.33
CA ILE A 74 -9.77 -13.17 -1.25
C ILE A 74 -10.90 -12.14 -1.24
N ALA A 75 -11.13 -11.55 -0.07
CA ALA A 75 -12.20 -10.58 0.16
C ALA A 75 -11.79 -9.14 -0.12
N HIS A 76 -10.49 -8.86 -0.09
CA HIS A 76 -9.95 -7.51 -0.21
C HIS A 76 -8.96 -7.44 -1.37
N LEU A 77 -9.15 -6.45 -2.22
CA LEU A 77 -8.23 -6.09 -3.29
C LEU A 77 -7.80 -4.64 -3.10
N GLU A 78 -6.51 -4.38 -3.14
CA GLU A 78 -5.95 -3.04 -3.23
C GLU A 78 -5.27 -2.82 -4.57
N LEU A 79 -5.37 -1.59 -5.08
CA LEU A 79 -4.75 -1.19 -6.33
C LEU A 79 -3.65 -0.18 -6.06
N GLU A 80 -2.51 -0.33 -6.71
CA GLU A 80 -1.37 0.55 -6.50
C GLU A 80 -0.56 0.74 -7.80
N PHE A 81 0.04 1.87 -8.09
CA PHE A 81 0.12 3.05 -7.24
C PHE A 81 -0.25 4.28 -8.09
N LEU A 82 -0.98 5.25 -7.56
CA LEU A 82 -1.34 6.48 -8.28
C LEU A 82 -0.52 7.66 -7.77
N GLU A 83 0.35 8.16 -8.62
CA GLU A 83 1.17 9.34 -8.40
C GLU A 83 0.60 10.57 -9.12
N ASN A 84 1.15 11.75 -8.84
CA ASN A 84 0.94 12.99 -9.60
C ASN A 84 -0.53 13.45 -9.71
N TRP A 85 -1.43 12.87 -8.94
CA TRP A 85 -2.88 13.09 -8.98
C TRP A 85 -3.32 14.52 -8.58
N PHE A 86 -2.46 15.28 -7.90
CA PHE A 86 -2.70 16.65 -7.44
C PHE A 86 -1.90 17.71 -8.21
N LEU A 87 -0.98 17.31 -9.09
CA LEU A 87 -0.14 18.25 -9.83
C LEU A 87 -0.92 19.05 -10.85
N THR A 88 -0.37 20.20 -11.26
CA THR A 88 -0.98 21.10 -12.26
C THR A 88 -0.11 21.27 -13.51
N ASP A 89 0.99 20.52 -13.60
CA ASP A 89 1.93 20.52 -14.72
C ASP A 89 1.62 19.40 -15.75
N GLU A 90 2.51 19.19 -16.71
CA GLU A 90 2.34 18.21 -17.79
C GLU A 90 2.20 16.75 -17.32
N ARG A 91 2.72 16.42 -16.11
CA ARG A 91 2.61 15.06 -15.53
C ARG A 91 1.17 14.70 -15.18
N ARG A 92 0.29 15.67 -14.96
CA ARG A 92 -1.10 15.47 -14.60
C ARG A 92 -1.87 14.67 -15.66
N GLY A 93 -1.60 14.88 -16.95
CA GLY A 93 -2.31 14.19 -18.03
C GLY A 93 -2.15 12.67 -17.96
N ALA A 94 -0.92 12.19 -17.76
CA ALA A 94 -0.65 10.76 -17.59
C ALA A 94 -1.28 10.21 -16.29
N ALA A 95 -1.22 10.97 -15.20
CA ALA A 95 -1.85 10.59 -13.93
C ALA A 95 -3.37 10.45 -14.03
N ASP A 96 -4.04 11.34 -14.79
CA ASP A 96 -5.48 11.26 -15.00
C ASP A 96 -5.89 10.02 -15.83
N GLU A 97 -5.05 9.56 -16.77
CA GLU A 97 -5.27 8.31 -17.50
C GLU A 97 -5.14 7.09 -16.60
N ILE A 98 -4.06 7.01 -15.81
CA ILE A 98 -3.87 5.95 -14.79
C ILE A 98 -5.06 5.94 -13.81
N ARG A 99 -5.42 7.11 -13.30
CA ARG A 99 -6.56 7.30 -12.41
C ARG A 99 -7.86 6.75 -13.01
N ALA A 100 -8.17 7.08 -14.27
CA ALA A 100 -9.39 6.60 -14.94
C ALA A 100 -9.41 5.06 -15.03
N ASN A 101 -8.29 4.44 -15.40
CA ASN A 101 -8.15 2.99 -15.48
C ASN A 101 -8.27 2.32 -14.10
N MET A 102 -7.62 2.85 -13.07
CA MET A 102 -7.68 2.29 -11.71
C MET A 102 -9.10 2.37 -11.13
N PHE A 103 -9.81 3.48 -11.30
CA PHE A 103 -11.20 3.58 -10.81
C PHE A 103 -12.17 2.68 -11.58
N ARG A 104 -11.99 2.51 -12.89
CA ARG A 104 -12.75 1.54 -13.68
C ARG A 104 -12.51 0.12 -13.19
N ALA A 105 -11.27 -0.22 -12.89
CA ALA A 105 -10.92 -1.52 -12.33
C ALA A 105 -11.50 -1.70 -10.91
N ALA A 106 -11.39 -0.67 -10.07
CA ALA A 106 -11.92 -0.68 -8.71
C ALA A 106 -13.43 -0.94 -8.68
N GLU A 107 -14.20 -0.27 -9.54
CA GLU A 107 -15.65 -0.50 -9.69
C GLU A 107 -15.95 -1.93 -10.15
N ALA A 108 -15.24 -2.42 -11.16
CA ALA A 108 -15.47 -3.76 -11.72
C ALA A 108 -15.12 -4.88 -10.75
N LEU A 109 -14.01 -4.75 -10.03
CA LEU A 109 -13.47 -5.78 -9.15
C LEU A 109 -13.99 -5.66 -7.70
N GLY A 110 -14.48 -4.49 -7.30
CA GLY A 110 -14.85 -4.19 -5.92
C GLY A 110 -13.61 -3.96 -5.05
N ALA A 111 -12.62 -3.23 -5.58
CA ALA A 111 -11.42 -2.95 -4.82
C ALA A 111 -11.71 -2.17 -3.54
N ARG A 112 -11.04 -2.54 -2.45
CA ARG A 112 -11.15 -1.89 -1.14
C ARG A 112 -10.67 -0.45 -1.20
N HIS A 113 -9.48 -0.24 -1.74
CA HIS A 113 -8.90 1.10 -1.90
C HIS A 113 -7.88 1.16 -3.04
N ILE A 114 -7.53 2.40 -3.38
CA ILE A 114 -6.43 2.76 -4.27
C ILE A 114 -5.37 3.48 -3.43
N LYS A 115 -4.13 2.98 -3.45
CA LYS A 115 -2.98 3.64 -2.81
C LYS A 115 -2.50 4.81 -3.66
N VAL A 116 -2.27 5.96 -3.02
CA VAL A 116 -1.79 7.17 -3.68
C VAL A 116 -0.69 7.85 -2.86
N GLY A 117 0.28 8.44 -3.52
CA GLY A 117 1.41 9.10 -2.88
C GLY A 117 1.55 10.58 -3.19
N GLY A 118 2.62 11.15 -2.64
CA GLY A 118 3.05 12.51 -2.88
C GLY A 118 3.83 12.70 -4.18
N ASP A 119 4.45 13.87 -4.35
CA ASP A 119 5.32 14.18 -5.49
C ASP A 119 6.74 13.66 -5.24
N PHE A 120 7.14 12.66 -6.00
CA PHE A 120 8.49 12.06 -5.96
C PHE A 120 9.59 13.01 -6.44
N SER A 121 9.26 14.09 -7.14
CA SER A 121 10.23 15.14 -7.46
C SER A 121 10.54 16.09 -6.29
N GLY A 122 9.86 15.92 -5.15
CA GLY A 122 10.10 16.69 -3.93
C GLY A 122 9.57 18.11 -3.96
N GLY A 123 8.46 18.35 -4.66
CA GLY A 123 7.78 19.64 -4.70
C GLY A 123 7.36 20.19 -3.33
N GLU A 124 6.88 21.42 -3.29
CA GLU A 124 6.38 22.03 -2.07
C GLU A 124 5.11 21.34 -1.55
N PHE A 125 4.97 21.26 -0.24
CA PHE A 125 3.74 20.80 0.41
C PHE A 125 2.79 21.99 0.61
N ASP A 126 1.68 21.98 -0.12
CA ASP A 126 0.56 22.90 0.05
C ASP A 126 -0.67 22.12 0.51
N ALA A 127 -0.96 22.19 1.81
CA ALA A 127 -2.05 21.44 2.42
C ALA A 127 -3.44 21.86 1.90
N ASP A 128 -3.64 23.12 1.52
CA ASP A 128 -4.93 23.61 1.03
C ASP A 128 -5.17 23.11 -0.41
N HIS A 129 -4.14 23.19 -1.26
CA HIS A 129 -4.21 22.64 -2.60
C HIS A 129 -4.39 21.12 -2.59
N MET A 130 -3.61 20.40 -1.81
CA MET A 130 -3.73 18.95 -1.69
C MET A 130 -5.10 18.53 -1.15
N ALA A 131 -5.65 19.24 -0.15
CA ALA A 131 -6.99 18.96 0.36
C ALA A 131 -8.06 19.12 -0.74
N ALA A 132 -7.98 20.20 -1.54
CA ALA A 132 -8.92 20.46 -2.61
C ALA A 132 -8.88 19.39 -3.72
N GLU A 133 -7.68 18.92 -4.10
CA GLU A 133 -7.50 17.84 -5.08
C GLU A 133 -7.91 16.49 -4.49
N PHE A 134 -7.62 16.24 -3.19
CA PHE A 134 -7.99 15.02 -2.51
C PHE A 134 -9.51 14.84 -2.41
N VAL A 135 -10.27 15.93 -2.18
CA VAL A 135 -11.75 15.89 -2.25
C VAL A 135 -12.23 15.40 -3.62
N LYS A 136 -11.63 15.90 -4.71
CA LYS A 136 -12.01 15.48 -6.08
C LYS A 136 -11.69 14.01 -6.32
N LEU A 137 -10.53 13.56 -5.82
CA LEU A 137 -10.09 12.18 -5.93
C LEU A 137 -11.00 11.25 -5.14
N CYS A 138 -11.28 11.58 -3.88
CA CYS A 138 -12.16 10.81 -2.99
C CYS A 138 -13.61 10.79 -3.48
N THR A 139 -14.10 11.89 -4.10
CA THR A 139 -15.42 11.90 -4.74
C THR A 139 -15.49 10.90 -5.89
N HIS A 140 -14.42 10.80 -6.70
CA HIS A 140 -14.34 9.79 -7.76
C HIS A 140 -14.32 8.36 -7.16
N ALA A 141 -13.55 8.16 -6.09
CA ALA A 141 -13.49 6.87 -5.37
C ALA A 141 -14.87 6.45 -4.85
N ALA A 142 -15.58 7.36 -4.18
CA ALA A 142 -16.93 7.10 -3.67
C ALA A 142 -17.90 6.69 -4.78
N ASN A 143 -17.83 7.35 -5.94
CA ASN A 143 -18.65 7.02 -7.11
C ASN A 143 -18.32 5.63 -7.70
N ALA A 144 -17.06 5.20 -7.60
CA ALA A 144 -16.59 3.87 -8.01
C ALA A 144 -16.79 2.78 -6.92
N GLY A 145 -17.36 3.13 -5.77
CA GLY A 145 -17.57 2.21 -4.66
C GLY A 145 -16.29 1.77 -3.93
N THR A 146 -15.24 2.58 -3.99
CA THR A 146 -13.93 2.33 -3.36
C THR A 146 -13.50 3.52 -2.48
N THR A 147 -12.34 3.43 -1.88
CA THR A 147 -11.70 4.51 -1.11
C THR A 147 -10.31 4.83 -1.66
N VAL A 148 -9.72 5.90 -1.18
CA VAL A 148 -8.34 6.30 -1.46
C VAL A 148 -7.57 6.34 -0.16
N VAL A 149 -6.38 5.77 -0.14
CA VAL A 149 -5.45 5.84 0.99
C VAL A 149 -4.19 6.58 0.56
N PHE A 150 -3.86 7.64 1.30
CA PHE A 150 -2.65 8.41 1.05
C PHE A 150 -1.50 7.85 1.90
N GLU A 151 -0.41 7.53 1.24
CA GLU A 151 0.81 7.01 1.85
C GLU A 151 1.88 8.10 1.91
N PRO A 152 2.19 8.62 3.11
CA PRO A 152 3.30 9.56 3.30
C PRO A 152 4.64 8.81 3.27
N MET A 153 5.61 9.35 2.51
CA MET A 153 6.92 8.72 2.33
C MET A 153 8.05 9.72 2.58
N PRO A 154 9.17 9.36 3.20
CA PRO A 154 10.23 10.29 3.63
C PRO A 154 10.94 11.01 2.48
N PHE A 155 10.79 10.55 1.26
CA PHE A 155 11.46 11.06 0.05
C PHE A 155 10.51 11.81 -0.91
N VAL A 156 9.23 12.00 -0.55
CA VAL A 156 8.27 12.82 -1.32
C VAL A 156 7.95 14.13 -0.61
N ASN A 157 7.11 14.98 -1.19
CA ASN A 157 6.72 16.26 -0.59
C ASN A 157 5.89 16.16 0.70
N VAL A 158 5.21 15.01 0.94
CA VAL A 158 4.46 14.73 2.19
C VAL A 158 5.13 13.55 2.90
N ARG A 159 5.90 13.84 3.94
CA ARG A 159 6.89 12.91 4.51
C ARG A 159 6.41 12.12 5.72
N THR A 160 5.42 12.62 6.43
CA THR A 160 4.99 12.04 7.71
C THR A 160 3.47 11.87 7.75
N PRO A 161 2.95 10.92 8.55
CA PRO A 161 1.52 10.79 8.79
C PRO A 161 0.86 12.08 9.28
N GLN A 162 1.57 12.88 10.09
CA GLN A 162 1.06 14.15 10.61
C GLN A 162 0.89 15.20 9.50
N GLN A 163 1.84 15.29 8.56
CA GLN A 163 1.69 16.16 7.39
C GLN A 163 0.53 15.71 6.50
N ALA A 164 0.40 14.40 6.26
CA ALA A 164 -0.72 13.88 5.47
C ALA A 164 -2.07 14.14 6.19
N LEU A 165 -2.13 13.93 7.50
CA LEU A 165 -3.32 14.21 8.30
C LEU A 165 -3.77 15.67 8.18
N GLU A 166 -2.85 16.63 8.03
CA GLU A 166 -3.17 18.06 7.89
C GLU A 166 -4.11 18.32 6.70
N PHE A 167 -3.83 17.77 5.51
CA PHE A 167 -4.71 17.97 4.36
C PHE A 167 -5.90 17.01 4.34
N ILE A 168 -5.77 15.80 4.88
CA ILE A 168 -6.87 14.81 4.96
C ILE A 168 -7.98 15.33 5.87
N VAL A 169 -7.63 15.92 7.02
CA VAL A 169 -8.61 16.56 7.93
C VAL A 169 -9.29 17.75 7.26
N LYS A 170 -8.55 18.56 6.49
CA LYS A 170 -9.14 19.68 5.73
C LYS A 170 -10.09 19.18 4.64
N ALA A 171 -9.76 18.08 3.98
CA ALA A 171 -10.62 17.46 2.98
C ALA A 171 -11.91 16.87 3.59
N ASP A 172 -11.80 16.29 4.78
CA ASP A 172 -12.88 15.66 5.56
C ASP A 172 -13.84 14.81 4.71
N HIS A 173 -13.27 13.97 3.83
CA HIS A 173 -14.06 13.17 2.90
C HIS A 173 -14.09 11.70 3.34
N PRO A 174 -15.30 11.06 3.43
CA PRO A 174 -15.43 9.70 3.99
C PRO A 174 -14.79 8.59 3.14
N ALA A 175 -14.44 8.86 1.89
CA ALA A 175 -13.76 7.92 1.01
C ALA A 175 -12.23 8.15 0.95
N GLY A 176 -11.65 8.94 1.85
CA GLY A 176 -10.22 9.22 1.89
C GLY A 176 -9.62 9.08 3.28
N GLY A 177 -8.47 8.43 3.37
CA GLY A 177 -7.76 8.22 4.62
C GLY A 177 -6.26 8.05 4.45
N LEU A 178 -5.61 7.72 5.54
CA LEU A 178 -4.17 7.43 5.64
C LEU A 178 -3.90 5.95 5.43
N LEU A 179 -2.81 5.65 4.76
CA LEU A 179 -2.04 4.43 4.91
C LEU A 179 -0.81 4.78 5.77
N ILE A 180 -0.53 3.96 6.78
CA ILE A 180 0.62 4.14 7.69
C ILE A 180 1.51 2.91 7.58
N ASP A 181 2.63 3.05 6.88
CA ASP A 181 3.63 2.00 6.70
C ASP A 181 4.78 2.19 7.72
N ILE A 182 5.19 1.10 8.38
CA ILE A 182 6.21 1.16 9.44
C ILE A 182 7.56 1.64 8.93
N TRP A 183 7.99 1.18 7.72
CA TRP A 183 9.27 1.58 7.14
C TRP A 183 9.29 3.09 6.88
N HIS A 184 8.23 3.61 6.27
CA HIS A 184 8.14 5.03 5.95
C HIS A 184 8.15 5.90 7.21
N VAL A 185 7.42 5.50 8.24
CA VAL A 185 7.39 6.19 9.54
C VAL A 185 8.76 6.18 10.21
N ALA A 186 9.44 5.02 10.24
CA ALA A 186 10.77 4.87 10.84
C ALA A 186 11.81 5.69 10.08
N ARG A 187 11.82 5.65 8.74
CA ARG A 187 12.76 6.41 7.91
C ARG A 187 12.51 7.92 7.91
N ALA A 188 11.28 8.35 8.15
CA ALA A 188 10.96 9.75 8.40
C ALA A 188 11.42 10.23 9.79
N GLY A 189 11.90 9.34 10.66
CA GLY A 189 12.32 9.67 12.03
C GLY A 189 11.15 10.04 12.95
N VAL A 190 9.94 9.55 12.65
CA VAL A 190 8.74 9.79 13.46
C VAL A 190 8.74 8.83 14.64
N ASP A 191 8.54 9.37 15.83
CA ASP A 191 8.36 8.58 17.05
C ASP A 191 7.00 7.85 16.97
N PHE A 192 7.01 6.52 17.09
CA PHE A 192 5.81 5.71 17.01
C PHE A 192 4.75 6.07 18.05
N ASP A 193 5.16 6.53 19.23
CA ASP A 193 4.19 6.97 20.27
C ASP A 193 3.32 8.15 19.78
N THR A 194 3.81 8.98 18.86
CA THR A 194 3.02 10.09 18.28
C THR A 194 1.91 9.61 17.33
N LEU A 195 2.00 8.39 16.82
CA LEU A 195 0.94 7.81 15.98
C LEU A 195 -0.35 7.60 16.77
N ALA A 196 -0.26 7.38 18.08
CA ALA A 196 -1.42 7.23 18.95
C ALA A 196 -2.33 8.47 19.00
N GLU A 197 -1.83 9.64 18.57
CA GLU A 197 -2.60 10.88 18.48
C GLU A 197 -3.44 10.98 17.20
N ILE A 198 -3.21 10.12 16.20
CA ILE A 198 -3.96 10.12 14.95
C ILE A 198 -5.34 9.51 15.20
N PRO A 199 -6.44 10.23 14.92
CA PRO A 199 -7.77 9.67 15.12
C PRO A 199 -8.01 8.46 14.20
N ALA A 200 -8.44 7.34 14.76
CA ALA A 200 -8.65 6.07 14.03
C ALA A 200 -9.52 6.22 12.77
N LYS A 201 -10.47 7.14 12.77
CA LYS A 201 -11.37 7.40 11.63
C LYS A 201 -10.64 7.83 10.34
N TYR A 202 -9.39 8.28 10.45
CA TYR A 202 -8.56 8.64 9.30
C TYR A 202 -7.55 7.57 8.91
N ILE A 203 -7.39 6.51 9.70
CA ILE A 203 -6.50 5.40 9.37
C ILE A 203 -7.29 4.34 8.61
N PHE A 204 -7.01 4.18 7.34
CA PHE A 204 -7.74 3.25 6.47
C PHE A 204 -6.95 1.98 6.18
N ASP A 205 -5.61 2.08 6.27
CA ASP A 205 -4.71 0.96 6.12
C ASP A 205 -3.43 1.14 6.96
N VAL A 206 -2.80 0.03 7.32
CA VAL A 206 -1.53 -0.01 8.05
C VAL A 206 -0.68 -1.11 7.47
N GLU A 207 0.56 -0.81 7.09
CA GLU A 207 1.46 -1.79 6.49
C GLU A 207 2.60 -2.18 7.41
N LEU A 208 2.91 -3.48 7.38
CA LEU A 208 3.95 -4.12 8.16
C LEU A 208 5.05 -4.65 7.26
N ASP A 209 6.25 -4.29 7.63
CA ASP A 209 7.53 -4.85 7.22
C ASP A 209 8.54 -4.70 8.36
N ASP A 210 9.80 -4.79 8.06
CA ASP A 210 10.92 -4.51 8.95
C ASP A 210 12.13 -4.06 8.12
N ALA A 211 13.16 -3.53 8.76
CA ALA A 211 14.40 -3.14 8.10
C ALA A 211 15.55 -3.02 9.12
N PRO A 212 16.82 -3.05 8.68
CA PRO A 212 17.92 -2.62 9.52
C PRO A 212 17.77 -1.16 9.96
N LEU A 213 18.27 -0.78 11.13
CA LEU A 213 18.26 0.62 11.60
C LEU A 213 19.12 1.53 10.72
N THR A 214 20.18 0.97 10.14
CA THR A 214 21.07 1.68 9.21
C THR A 214 20.97 1.05 7.83
N PHE A 215 21.11 1.87 6.79
CA PHE A 215 21.08 1.42 5.40
C PHE A 215 22.25 2.05 4.62
N GLU A 216 22.62 1.41 3.52
CA GLU A 216 23.61 1.93 2.58
C GLU A 216 22.90 2.57 1.37
N GLY A 217 23.50 3.64 0.82
CA GLY A 217 22.94 4.36 -0.31
C GLY A 217 21.93 5.45 0.11
N ASP A 218 20.87 5.61 -0.66
CA ASP A 218 19.82 6.58 -0.42
C ASP A 218 18.48 5.91 -0.02
N LEU A 219 17.52 6.73 0.39
CA LEU A 219 16.19 6.26 0.81
C LEU A 219 15.41 5.56 -0.32
N ILE A 220 15.65 5.95 -1.57
CA ILE A 220 14.99 5.32 -2.73
C ILE A 220 15.51 3.90 -2.93
N ALA A 221 16.83 3.71 -2.86
CA ALA A 221 17.42 2.38 -2.95
C ALA A 221 17.00 1.49 -1.76
N ASP A 222 16.94 2.06 -0.55
CA ASP A 222 16.54 1.33 0.66
C ASP A 222 15.06 0.92 0.62
N THR A 223 14.15 1.82 0.17
CA THR A 223 12.71 1.48 0.10
C THR A 223 12.45 0.32 -0.86
N PHE A 224 13.16 0.23 -1.99
CA PHE A 224 12.93 -0.83 -2.98
C PHE A 224 13.69 -2.14 -2.71
N ASN A 225 14.69 -2.13 -1.82
CA ASN A 225 15.57 -3.28 -1.66
C ASN A 225 15.87 -3.67 -0.22
N GLY A 226 15.65 -2.76 0.74
CA GLY A 226 16.16 -2.89 2.11
C GLY A 226 15.21 -3.54 3.09
N ARG A 227 13.93 -3.70 2.74
CA ARG A 227 12.92 -4.22 3.67
C ARG A 227 13.16 -5.70 4.00
N ARG A 228 12.66 -6.12 5.16
CA ARG A 228 12.75 -7.48 5.72
C ARG A 228 11.36 -7.93 6.17
N LEU A 229 11.23 -9.22 6.43
CA LEU A 229 10.03 -9.73 7.11
C LEU A 229 9.94 -9.16 8.52
N PRO A 230 8.75 -8.89 9.05
CA PRO A 230 8.56 -8.46 10.43
C PRO A 230 9.30 -9.36 11.43
N GLY A 231 10.21 -8.79 12.22
CA GLY A 231 11.07 -9.48 13.17
C GLY A 231 12.40 -10.03 12.59
N GLU A 232 12.70 -9.76 11.32
CA GLU A 232 13.99 -10.09 10.69
C GLU A 232 14.90 -8.85 10.51
N GLY A 233 14.40 -7.66 10.86
CA GLY A 233 15.14 -6.41 10.91
C GLY A 233 15.38 -5.93 12.34
N GLU A 234 15.47 -4.63 12.52
CA GLU A 234 15.78 -3.97 13.78
C GLU A 234 14.75 -2.88 14.15
N LEU A 235 13.67 -2.72 13.36
CA LEU A 235 12.59 -1.80 13.69
C LEU A 235 11.77 -2.34 14.87
N ASP A 236 11.25 -1.45 15.70
CA ASP A 236 10.34 -1.85 16.80
C ASP A 236 8.93 -2.13 16.27
N VAL A 237 8.78 -3.25 15.55
CA VAL A 237 7.49 -3.65 14.95
C VAL A 237 6.41 -3.80 16.01
N GLN A 238 6.74 -4.31 17.22
CA GLN A 238 5.75 -4.44 18.30
C GLN A 238 5.33 -3.06 18.82
N GLY A 239 6.27 -2.15 19.05
CA GLY A 239 5.98 -0.77 19.46
C GLY A 239 5.12 -0.03 18.45
N PHE A 240 5.37 -0.22 17.14
CA PHE A 240 4.55 0.33 16.07
C PHE A 240 3.10 -0.20 16.13
N VAL A 241 2.92 -1.52 16.19
CA VAL A 241 1.60 -2.15 16.28
C VAL A 241 0.86 -1.69 17.52
N ASP A 242 1.54 -1.58 18.66
CA ASP A 242 0.94 -1.11 19.92
C ASP A 242 0.53 0.37 19.84
N ALA A 243 1.32 1.21 19.15
CA ALA A 243 0.95 2.62 18.90
C ALA A 243 -0.29 2.73 18.00
N ILE A 244 -0.36 1.95 16.94
CA ILE A 244 -1.55 1.89 16.06
C ILE A 244 -2.77 1.41 16.86
N ARG A 245 -2.66 0.38 17.67
CA ARG A 245 -3.77 -0.10 18.52
C ARG A 245 -4.26 0.95 19.53
N LYS A 246 -3.37 1.78 20.05
CA LYS A 246 -3.74 2.90 20.96
C LYS A 246 -4.64 3.94 20.28
N THR A 247 -4.60 4.09 18.94
CA THR A 247 -5.53 4.96 18.20
C THR A 247 -6.96 4.47 18.24
N GLY A 248 -7.18 3.18 18.51
CA GLY A 248 -8.45 2.48 18.35
C GLY A 248 -8.65 1.88 16.96
N TYR A 249 -7.61 1.83 16.12
CA TYR A 249 -7.69 1.16 14.82
C TYR A 249 -7.94 -0.34 14.99
N ASP A 250 -8.96 -0.84 14.33
CA ASP A 250 -9.39 -2.25 14.33
C ASP A 250 -9.53 -2.82 12.89
N GLY A 251 -8.91 -2.13 11.93
CA GLY A 251 -8.94 -2.48 10.51
C GLY A 251 -7.99 -3.62 10.13
N ILE A 252 -7.81 -3.75 8.83
CA ILE A 252 -6.94 -4.75 8.20
C ILE A 252 -5.50 -4.24 8.18
N TYR A 253 -4.54 -5.15 8.24
CA TYR A 253 -3.12 -4.82 8.06
C TYR A 253 -2.63 -5.34 6.71
N GLY A 254 -1.89 -4.50 5.97
CA GLY A 254 -1.09 -4.87 4.81
C GLY A 254 0.26 -5.46 5.22
N VAL A 255 0.85 -6.23 4.34
CA VAL A 255 2.25 -6.68 4.44
C VAL A 255 2.92 -6.35 3.13
N GLU A 256 3.94 -5.48 3.18
CA GLU A 256 4.61 -5.01 1.97
C GLU A 256 6.12 -5.21 2.05
N ILE A 257 6.64 -6.20 1.31
CA ILE A 257 8.05 -6.60 1.39
C ILE A 257 8.80 -6.25 0.09
N LEU A 258 9.31 -5.00 0.02
CA LEU A 258 10.22 -4.58 -1.04
C LEU A 258 11.66 -4.93 -0.64
N SER A 259 12.17 -6.05 -1.12
CA SER A 259 13.45 -6.60 -0.70
C SER A 259 14.19 -7.30 -1.84
N ALA A 260 15.45 -6.92 -2.06
CA ALA A 260 16.31 -7.57 -3.06
C ALA A 260 16.55 -9.07 -2.77
N GLU A 261 16.47 -9.47 -1.50
CA GLU A 261 16.64 -10.87 -1.11
C GLU A 261 15.31 -11.64 -1.16
N TYR A 262 14.22 -11.02 -0.64
CA TYR A 262 12.91 -11.63 -0.57
C TYR A 262 12.37 -11.96 -1.96
N ARG A 263 12.42 -11.01 -2.91
CA ARG A 263 11.86 -11.16 -4.26
C ARG A 263 12.46 -12.33 -5.06
N LYS A 264 13.68 -12.77 -4.72
CA LYS A 264 14.36 -13.90 -5.37
C LYS A 264 13.99 -15.27 -4.80
N ARG A 265 13.24 -15.30 -3.71
CA ARG A 265 12.75 -16.55 -3.13
C ARG A 265 11.55 -17.04 -3.96
N PRO A 266 11.35 -18.38 -4.08
CA PRO A 266 10.10 -18.90 -4.64
C PRO A 266 8.90 -18.32 -3.90
N ILE A 267 7.88 -17.80 -4.60
CA ILE A 267 6.70 -17.19 -3.96
C ILE A 267 5.95 -18.17 -3.06
N SER A 268 6.01 -19.47 -3.37
CA SER A 268 5.45 -20.53 -2.53
C SER A 268 6.10 -20.69 -1.15
N GLU A 269 7.28 -20.08 -0.93
CA GLU A 269 8.01 -20.04 0.34
C GLU A 269 7.97 -18.63 0.94
N ALA A 270 8.16 -17.61 0.11
CA ALA A 270 8.24 -16.21 0.52
C ALA A 270 6.91 -15.72 1.11
N VAL A 271 5.80 -15.93 0.40
CA VAL A 271 4.48 -15.42 0.82
C VAL A 271 3.98 -16.02 2.13
N PRO A 272 4.05 -17.36 2.35
CA PRO A 272 3.73 -17.91 3.68
C PRO A 272 4.64 -17.38 4.79
N ALA A 273 5.93 -17.18 4.54
CA ALA A 273 6.85 -16.63 5.54
C ALA A 273 6.47 -15.19 5.92
N ALA A 274 6.05 -14.36 4.96
CA ALA A 274 5.58 -13.01 5.23
C ALA A 274 4.30 -13.00 6.10
N TYR A 275 3.34 -13.88 5.79
CA TYR A 275 2.14 -14.06 6.61
C TYR A 275 2.48 -14.46 8.05
N GLU A 276 3.28 -15.51 8.22
CA GLU A 276 3.65 -16.03 9.54
C GLU A 276 4.44 -15.02 10.37
N ALA A 277 5.35 -14.27 9.73
CA ALA A 277 6.15 -13.24 10.38
C ALA A 277 5.26 -12.12 10.93
N SER A 278 4.35 -11.61 10.12
CA SER A 278 3.43 -10.52 10.50
C SER A 278 2.45 -10.94 11.60
N MET A 279 1.92 -12.17 11.53
CA MET A 279 1.00 -12.70 12.52
C MET A 279 1.60 -12.85 13.92
N LYS A 280 2.93 -12.87 14.08
CA LYS A 280 3.57 -12.89 15.41
C LYS A 280 3.32 -11.63 16.22
N PHE A 281 3.19 -10.48 15.56
CA PHE A 281 3.00 -9.18 16.18
C PHE A 281 1.52 -8.78 16.34
N LEU A 282 0.63 -9.44 15.61
CA LEU A 282 -0.79 -9.10 15.60
C LEU A 282 -1.67 -9.96 16.54
N ARG A 283 -1.14 -11.09 17.02
CA ARG A 283 -1.84 -12.02 17.94
C ARG A 283 -1.88 -11.54 19.36
#